data_30e04495b2d9da16c69c0063345f29d6
#
_entry.id   30e04495b2d9da16c69c0063345f29d6
#
_cell.length_a   1.000
_cell.length_b   1.000
_cell.length_c   1.000
_cell.angle_alpha   90.00
_cell.angle_beta   90.00
_cell.angle_gamma   90.00
#
_symmetry.space_group_name_H-M   'P 1'
#
loop_
_entity.id
_entity.type
_entity.pdbx_description
1 polymer ?
#
loop_
_entity_poly.entity_id
_entity_poly.type
_entity_poly.pdbx_seq_one_letter_code
_entity_poly.pdbx_strand_id
1 'polypeptide(L)'
;QQLGLLADRMSVNIELPSNNSLQTLAPDKTKESILRPMGLITNKIKESSAELVRYKHAPRFASGGQSTQLIVGATPDSDYQIMSLSAALYKKYELKRVFYSAYIPVVENPLLPAKTTEPPLLREHRLYQADWLLRYYGFDANELLDEKHPFLNPYVDPKCNWALNHMELFPLEINRATKEELLRIPGIG
;
A
#
# COMPACT_ATOMS: atom_id res chain seq x y z
N GLN A 1 6.30 -17.71 -15.68
CA GLN A 1 7.68 -17.92 -15.20
C GLN A 1 8.70 -17.24 -16.12
N GLN A 2 8.60 -17.40 -17.44
CA GLN A 2 9.55 -16.80 -18.40
C GLN A 2 9.60 -15.26 -18.30
N LEU A 3 8.47 -14.59 -18.12
CA LEU A 3 8.42 -13.12 -18.00
C LEU A 3 9.26 -12.57 -16.84
N GLY A 4 9.32 -13.28 -15.71
CA GLY A 4 10.10 -12.83 -14.55
C GLY A 4 11.61 -12.88 -14.74
N LEU A 5 12.11 -13.63 -15.73
CA LEU A 5 13.52 -13.65 -16.10
C LEU A 5 13.89 -12.49 -17.05
N LEU A 6 12.89 -11.86 -17.66
CA LEU A 6 13.06 -10.79 -18.64
C LEU A 6 12.64 -9.41 -18.09
N ALA A 7 11.84 -9.41 -17.02
CA ALA A 7 11.30 -8.19 -16.42
C ALA A 7 12.03 -7.85 -15.11
N ASP A 8 12.37 -6.59 -14.90
CA ASP A 8 12.94 -6.13 -13.64
C ASP A 8 11.92 -6.13 -12.50
N ARG A 9 10.64 -5.87 -12.80
CA ARG A 9 9.56 -5.85 -11.81
C ARG A 9 8.30 -6.52 -12.38
N MET A 10 7.58 -7.21 -11.51
CA MET A 10 6.28 -7.80 -11.82
C MET A 10 5.17 -7.15 -11.00
N SER A 11 3.99 -6.98 -11.60
CA SER A 11 2.81 -6.52 -10.89
C SER A 11 1.66 -7.50 -11.06
N VAL A 12 0.97 -7.78 -9.97
CA VAL A 12 -0.35 -8.41 -9.97
C VAL A 12 -1.29 -7.44 -9.29
N ASN A 13 -2.17 -6.80 -10.04
CA ASN A 13 -3.02 -5.75 -9.50
C ASN A 13 -4.17 -6.34 -8.70
N ILE A 14 -4.32 -5.87 -7.46
CA ILE A 14 -5.42 -6.28 -6.58
C ILE A 14 -6.72 -5.55 -6.91
N GLU A 15 -6.63 -4.40 -7.58
CA GLU A 15 -7.68 -3.52 -8.08
C GLU A 15 -8.50 -2.86 -6.97
N LEU A 16 -9.14 -3.62 -6.09
CA LEU A 16 -10.06 -3.13 -5.07
C LEU A 16 -9.73 -3.73 -3.69
N PRO A 17 -9.95 -2.97 -2.60
CA PRO A 17 -9.50 -3.37 -1.27
C PRO A 17 -10.31 -4.51 -0.66
N SER A 18 -11.62 -4.56 -0.89
CA SER A 18 -12.51 -5.53 -0.27
C SER A 18 -13.02 -6.59 -1.27
N ASN A 19 -13.44 -7.75 -0.73
CA ASN A 19 -14.10 -8.77 -1.54
C ASN A 19 -15.41 -8.29 -2.13
N ASN A 20 -16.18 -7.53 -1.36
CA ASN A 20 -17.48 -7.01 -1.80
C ASN A 20 -17.28 -6.07 -3.00
N SER A 21 -16.34 -5.15 -2.90
CA SER A 21 -16.00 -4.23 -3.99
C SER A 21 -15.50 -4.97 -5.23
N LEU A 22 -14.67 -6.01 -5.03
CA LEU A 22 -14.17 -6.82 -6.12
C LEU A 22 -15.28 -7.59 -6.83
N GLN A 23 -16.18 -8.22 -6.08
CA GLN A 23 -17.33 -8.93 -6.64
C GLN A 23 -18.29 -7.99 -7.38
N THR A 24 -18.44 -6.76 -6.89
CA THR A 24 -19.35 -5.77 -7.51
C THR A 24 -18.80 -5.23 -8.83
N LEU A 25 -17.51 -4.87 -8.88
CA LEU A 25 -16.93 -4.16 -10.03
C LEU A 25 -16.06 -5.03 -10.93
N ALA A 26 -15.56 -6.15 -10.43
CA ALA A 26 -14.71 -7.08 -11.17
C ALA A 26 -15.08 -8.55 -10.85
N PRO A 27 -16.32 -9.01 -11.17
CA PRO A 27 -16.85 -10.30 -10.75
C PRO A 27 -16.04 -11.50 -11.27
N ASP A 28 -15.31 -11.34 -12.36
CA ASP A 28 -14.43 -12.37 -12.93
C ASP A 28 -13.12 -12.55 -12.12
N LYS A 29 -12.83 -11.64 -11.19
CA LYS A 29 -11.66 -11.71 -10.33
C LYS A 29 -12.03 -12.18 -8.92
N THR A 30 -11.25 -13.10 -8.39
CA THR A 30 -11.34 -13.53 -6.99
C THR A 30 -10.06 -13.20 -6.27
N LYS A 31 -10.13 -13.04 -4.94
CA LYS A 31 -8.89 -12.86 -4.14
C LYS A 31 -7.89 -13.99 -4.39
N GLU A 32 -8.35 -15.22 -4.54
CA GLU A 32 -7.47 -16.35 -4.81
C GLU A 32 -6.77 -16.22 -6.15
N SER A 33 -7.49 -15.82 -7.22
CA SER A 33 -6.91 -15.63 -8.56
C SER A 33 -5.85 -14.52 -8.60
N ILE A 34 -5.87 -13.60 -7.64
CA ILE A 34 -4.89 -12.51 -7.48
C ILE A 34 -3.75 -12.92 -6.54
N LEU A 35 -4.07 -13.44 -5.35
CA LEU A 35 -3.08 -13.71 -4.32
C LEU A 35 -2.21 -14.94 -4.62
N ARG A 36 -2.75 -15.94 -5.34
CA ARG A 36 -1.98 -17.11 -5.76
C ARG A 36 -0.81 -16.76 -6.69
N PRO A 37 -0.98 -15.98 -7.77
CA PRO A 37 0.15 -15.49 -8.57
C PRO A 37 1.14 -14.64 -7.78
N MET A 38 0.68 -13.77 -6.86
CA MET A 38 1.55 -13.00 -5.97
C MET A 38 2.47 -13.92 -5.15
N GLY A 39 1.91 -14.98 -4.54
CA GLY A 39 2.68 -15.95 -3.79
C GLY A 39 3.71 -16.70 -4.65
N LEU A 40 3.34 -17.09 -5.87
CA LEU A 40 4.26 -17.73 -6.80
C LEU A 40 5.43 -16.82 -7.19
N ILE A 41 5.17 -15.52 -7.42
CA ILE A 41 6.21 -14.54 -7.73
C ILE A 41 7.14 -14.36 -6.52
N THR A 42 6.60 -14.20 -5.31
CA THR A 42 7.39 -14.08 -4.08
C THR A 42 8.32 -15.27 -3.88
N ASN A 43 7.80 -16.48 -4.04
CA ASN A 43 8.60 -17.70 -3.90
C ASN A 43 9.73 -17.76 -4.96
N LYS A 44 9.42 -17.41 -6.20
CA LYS A 44 10.43 -17.38 -7.28
C LYS A 44 11.51 -16.33 -7.06
N ILE A 45 11.18 -15.16 -6.53
CA ILE A 45 12.16 -14.13 -6.15
C ILE A 45 13.09 -14.68 -5.05
N LYS A 46 12.54 -15.35 -4.03
CA LYS A 46 13.32 -15.97 -2.95
C LYS A 46 14.25 -17.09 -3.46
N GLU A 47 13.72 -17.98 -4.29
CA GLU A 47 14.50 -19.05 -4.92
C GLU A 47 15.66 -18.47 -5.73
N SER A 48 15.39 -17.50 -6.62
CA SER A 48 16.42 -16.83 -7.43
C SER A 48 17.48 -16.13 -6.57
N SER A 49 17.07 -15.51 -5.47
CA SER A 49 17.99 -14.85 -4.53
C SER A 49 18.90 -15.87 -3.83
N ALA A 50 18.36 -17.04 -3.45
CA ALA A 50 19.13 -18.12 -2.85
C ALA A 50 20.09 -18.77 -3.86
N GLU A 51 19.68 -18.91 -5.12
CA GLU A 51 20.54 -19.43 -6.21
C GLU A 51 21.72 -18.49 -6.49
N LEU A 52 21.51 -17.16 -6.46
CA LEU A 52 22.57 -16.16 -6.66
C LEU A 52 23.65 -16.20 -5.56
N VAL A 53 23.31 -16.65 -4.35
CA VAL A 53 24.29 -16.89 -3.28
C VAL A 53 25.23 -18.05 -3.64
N ARG A 54 24.70 -19.10 -4.31
CA ARG A 54 25.47 -20.29 -4.72
C ARG A 54 26.20 -20.08 -6.05
N TYR A 55 25.53 -19.43 -7.00
CA TYR A 55 25.99 -19.29 -8.38
C TYR A 55 25.90 -17.81 -8.81
N LYS A 56 27.05 -17.13 -8.84
CA LYS A 56 27.12 -15.68 -9.16
C LYS A 56 26.48 -15.26 -10.48
N HIS A 57 26.37 -16.19 -11.43
CA HIS A 57 25.81 -15.96 -12.77
C HIS A 57 24.42 -16.57 -12.96
N ALA A 58 23.75 -17.00 -11.88
CA ALA A 58 22.36 -17.46 -11.97
C ALA A 58 21.45 -16.33 -12.50
N PRO A 59 20.45 -16.67 -13.34
CA PRO A 59 19.52 -15.66 -13.85
C PRO A 59 18.73 -15.02 -12.71
N ARG A 60 18.61 -13.71 -12.76
CA ARG A 60 17.78 -12.95 -11.80
C ARG A 60 16.33 -13.05 -12.21
N PHE A 61 15.44 -13.27 -11.24
CA PHE A 61 14.00 -13.28 -11.45
C PHE A 61 13.39 -12.03 -10.81
N ALA A 62 12.79 -11.13 -11.61
CA ALA A 62 12.15 -9.90 -11.17
C ALA A 62 12.99 -9.15 -10.11
N SER A 63 14.21 -8.74 -10.47
CA SER A 63 15.22 -8.18 -9.55
C SER A 63 14.74 -6.92 -8.82
N GLY A 64 13.84 -6.13 -9.43
CA GLY A 64 13.16 -4.98 -8.84
C GLY A 64 11.95 -5.34 -7.96
N GLY A 65 11.67 -6.65 -7.80
CA GLY A 65 10.62 -7.16 -6.92
C GLY A 65 9.23 -7.13 -7.50
N GLN A 66 8.24 -7.22 -6.60
CA GLN A 66 6.81 -7.26 -6.94
C GLN A 66 6.08 -6.02 -6.44
N SER A 67 5.09 -5.56 -7.20
CA SER A 67 4.18 -4.48 -6.84
C SER A 67 2.72 -4.85 -7.09
N THR A 68 1.80 -4.01 -6.63
CA THR A 68 0.37 -4.09 -6.92
C THR A 68 -0.21 -2.70 -7.11
N GLN A 69 -1.46 -2.63 -7.55
CA GLN A 69 -2.22 -1.38 -7.70
C GLN A 69 -3.61 -1.53 -7.12
N LEU A 70 -4.11 -0.45 -6.52
CA LEU A 70 -5.45 -0.26 -5.97
C LEU A 70 -6.10 0.97 -6.58
N ILE A 71 -7.40 0.88 -6.86
CA ILE A 71 -8.25 2.01 -7.26
C ILE A 71 -8.87 2.60 -6.00
N VAL A 72 -8.77 3.91 -5.85
CA VAL A 72 -9.25 4.66 -4.69
C VAL A 72 -10.46 5.50 -5.07
N GLY A 73 -11.56 5.34 -4.34
CA GLY A 73 -12.77 6.14 -4.54
C GLY A 73 -13.76 5.61 -5.59
N ALA A 74 -13.51 4.46 -6.20
CA ALA A 74 -14.51 3.76 -7.02
C ALA A 74 -15.57 3.05 -6.16
N THR A 75 -15.25 2.76 -4.91
CA THR A 75 -16.06 2.02 -3.94
C THR A 75 -16.02 2.71 -2.59
N PRO A 76 -16.96 2.41 -1.65
CA PRO A 76 -17.00 3.04 -0.34
C PRO A 76 -15.94 2.54 0.65
N ASP A 77 -14.96 1.77 0.19
CA ASP A 77 -13.89 1.26 1.05
C ASP A 77 -13.12 2.40 1.75
N SER A 78 -12.85 2.22 3.04
CA SER A 78 -12.17 3.22 3.85
C SER A 78 -10.65 3.19 3.68
N ASP A 79 -9.96 4.28 4.09
CA ASP A 79 -8.50 4.33 4.09
C ASP A 79 -7.91 3.32 5.09
N TYR A 80 -8.60 3.05 6.19
CA TYR A 80 -8.23 2.02 7.14
C TYR A 80 -8.18 0.63 6.49
N GLN A 81 -9.19 0.27 5.70
CA GLN A 81 -9.22 -0.99 4.95
C GLN A 81 -8.07 -1.05 3.92
N ILE A 82 -7.85 0.05 3.20
CA ILE A 82 -6.76 0.15 2.21
C ILE A 82 -5.39 -0.01 2.88
N MET A 83 -5.13 0.71 3.97
CA MET A 83 -3.83 0.69 4.66
C MET A 83 -3.57 -0.63 5.35
N SER A 84 -4.58 -1.23 5.98
CA SER A 84 -4.51 -2.55 6.61
C SER A 84 -4.20 -3.64 5.56
N LEU A 85 -4.85 -3.59 4.40
CA LEU A 85 -4.56 -4.48 3.29
C LEU A 85 -3.13 -4.29 2.78
N SER A 86 -2.70 -3.05 2.58
CA SER A 86 -1.34 -2.73 2.11
C SER A 86 -0.28 -3.25 3.07
N ALA A 87 -0.45 -3.05 4.38
CA ALA A 87 0.44 -3.58 5.42
C ALA A 87 0.51 -5.12 5.37
N ALA A 88 -0.64 -5.79 5.23
CA ALA A 88 -0.70 -7.25 5.10
C ALA A 88 0.01 -7.76 3.84
N LEU A 89 -0.13 -7.06 2.71
CA LEU A 89 0.52 -7.40 1.46
C LEU A 89 2.05 -7.22 1.54
N TYR A 90 2.53 -6.13 2.14
CA TYR A 90 3.96 -5.93 2.40
C TYR A 90 4.53 -7.06 3.26
N LYS A 91 3.86 -7.38 4.35
CA LYS A 91 4.32 -8.43 5.28
C LYS A 91 4.30 -9.82 4.66
N LYS A 92 3.24 -10.18 3.92
CA LYS A 92 3.03 -11.54 3.43
C LYS A 92 3.74 -11.82 2.11
N TYR A 93 3.75 -10.86 1.18
CA TYR A 93 4.25 -11.03 -0.18
C TYR A 93 5.53 -10.23 -0.46
N GLU A 94 6.07 -9.53 0.55
CA GLU A 94 7.29 -8.74 0.42
C GLU A 94 7.25 -7.75 -0.76
N LEU A 95 6.06 -7.17 -0.99
CA LEU A 95 5.88 -6.20 -2.06
C LEU A 95 6.84 -5.01 -1.89
N LYS A 96 7.33 -4.50 -3.01
CA LYS A 96 8.15 -3.28 -3.01
C LYS A 96 7.29 -2.01 -2.97
N ARG A 97 6.08 -2.06 -3.55
CA ARG A 97 5.17 -0.92 -3.58
C ARG A 97 3.73 -1.34 -3.84
N VAL A 98 2.81 -0.66 -3.18
CA VAL A 98 1.40 -0.55 -3.55
C VAL A 98 1.22 0.79 -4.27
N PHE A 99 0.61 0.78 -5.45
CA PHE A 99 0.22 1.98 -6.19
C PHE A 99 -1.24 2.27 -5.90
N TYR A 100 -1.53 3.50 -5.54
CA TYR A 100 -2.88 4.01 -5.34
C TYR A 100 -3.24 4.87 -6.55
N SER A 101 -4.41 4.65 -7.13
CA SER A 101 -4.91 5.45 -8.26
C SER A 101 -6.28 5.99 -7.94
N ALA A 102 -6.42 7.29 -7.90
CA ALA A 102 -7.73 7.94 -7.78
C ALA A 102 -8.62 7.54 -8.96
N TYR A 103 -9.84 7.12 -8.65
CA TYR A 103 -10.83 6.80 -9.68
C TYR A 103 -11.25 8.06 -10.41
N ILE A 104 -11.17 8.04 -11.74
CA ILE A 104 -11.63 9.12 -12.62
C ILE A 104 -12.92 8.65 -13.30
N PRO A 105 -14.07 9.28 -13.01
CA PRO A 105 -15.35 8.91 -13.61
C PRO A 105 -15.38 9.28 -15.10
N VAL A 106 -15.43 8.29 -15.99
CA VAL A 106 -15.49 8.50 -17.44
C VAL A 106 -16.78 7.95 -18.07
N VAL A 107 -17.47 7.06 -17.37
CA VAL A 107 -18.73 6.44 -17.80
C VAL A 107 -19.81 6.60 -16.75
N GLU A 108 -21.06 6.62 -17.17
CA GLU A 108 -22.20 6.53 -16.26
C GLU A 108 -22.52 5.06 -15.99
N ASN A 109 -22.44 4.66 -14.75
CA ASN A 109 -22.79 3.32 -14.30
C ASN A 109 -23.35 3.39 -12.88
N PRO A 110 -24.51 2.77 -12.59
CA PRO A 110 -25.12 2.81 -11.26
C PRO A 110 -24.24 2.25 -10.13
N LEU A 111 -23.25 1.43 -10.45
CA LEU A 111 -22.31 0.82 -9.51
C LEU A 111 -21.08 1.69 -9.25
N LEU A 112 -20.91 2.78 -9.97
CA LEU A 112 -19.75 3.67 -9.90
C LEU A 112 -20.16 5.09 -9.47
N PRO A 113 -19.24 5.88 -8.92
CA PRO A 113 -19.48 7.30 -8.66
C PRO A 113 -19.96 8.03 -9.92
N ALA A 114 -20.87 9.00 -9.73
CA ALA A 114 -21.40 9.81 -10.81
C ALA A 114 -20.28 10.48 -11.62
N LYS A 115 -20.50 10.67 -12.92
CA LYS A 115 -19.52 11.29 -13.84
C LYS A 115 -19.08 12.69 -13.43
N THR A 116 -19.91 13.38 -12.65
CA THR A 116 -19.65 14.71 -12.09
C THR A 116 -18.82 14.68 -10.79
N THR A 117 -18.55 13.48 -10.24
CA THR A 117 -17.76 13.35 -9.00
C THR A 117 -16.30 13.68 -9.28
N GLU A 118 -15.73 14.58 -8.48
CA GLU A 118 -14.31 14.90 -8.58
C GLU A 118 -13.43 13.72 -8.17
N PRO A 119 -12.36 13.43 -8.93
CA PRO A 119 -11.41 12.39 -8.56
C PRO A 119 -10.78 12.70 -7.19
N PRO A 120 -10.65 11.70 -6.28
CA PRO A 120 -10.15 11.91 -4.93
C PRO A 120 -8.63 12.02 -4.88
N LEU A 121 -8.03 12.97 -5.60
CA LEU A 121 -6.58 13.14 -5.73
C LEU A 121 -5.88 13.42 -4.39
N LEU A 122 -6.51 14.24 -3.53
CA LEU A 122 -5.98 14.51 -2.20
C LEU A 122 -5.94 13.24 -1.33
N ARG A 123 -6.98 12.40 -1.42
CA ARG A 123 -7.04 11.11 -0.72
C ARG A 123 -5.95 10.15 -1.21
N GLU A 124 -5.74 10.07 -2.53
CA GLU A 124 -4.63 9.32 -3.13
C GLU A 124 -3.28 9.80 -2.57
N HIS A 125 -3.06 11.11 -2.55
CA HIS A 125 -1.84 11.71 -2.01
C HIS A 125 -1.63 11.36 -0.53
N ARG A 126 -2.67 11.46 0.31
CA ARG A 126 -2.61 11.08 1.72
C ARG A 126 -2.30 9.60 1.93
N LEU A 127 -2.85 8.72 1.09
CA LEU A 127 -2.52 7.29 1.12
C LEU A 127 -1.05 7.04 0.79
N TYR A 128 -0.47 7.73 -0.19
CA TYR A 128 0.97 7.65 -0.45
C TYR A 128 1.82 8.14 0.71
N GLN A 129 1.41 9.21 1.40
CA GLN A 129 2.10 9.68 2.60
C GLN A 129 2.03 8.64 3.74
N ALA A 130 0.86 8.06 4.00
CA ALA A 130 0.68 7.01 5.01
C ALA A 130 1.47 5.74 4.65
N ASP A 131 1.46 5.32 3.38
CA ASP A 131 2.25 4.19 2.88
C ASP A 131 3.76 4.38 3.12
N TRP A 132 4.25 5.61 2.97
CA TRP A 132 5.64 5.95 3.27
C TRP A 132 5.97 5.75 4.74
N LEU A 133 5.06 6.13 5.64
CA LEU A 133 5.22 5.92 7.08
C LEU A 133 5.29 4.44 7.45
N LEU A 134 4.43 3.59 6.85
CA LEU A 134 4.47 2.15 7.05
C LEU A 134 5.80 1.54 6.62
N ARG A 135 6.28 1.90 5.42
CA ARG A 135 7.44 1.23 4.83
C ARG A 135 8.79 1.68 5.37
N TYR A 136 8.91 2.94 5.76
CA TYR A 136 10.22 3.54 6.05
C TYR A 136 10.34 4.12 7.46
N TYR A 137 9.23 4.41 8.13
CA TYR A 137 9.21 5.07 9.43
C TYR A 137 8.75 4.15 10.58
N GLY A 138 8.43 2.89 10.27
CA GLY A 138 8.06 1.90 11.26
C GLY A 138 6.69 2.13 11.93
N PHE A 139 5.79 2.87 11.26
CA PHE A 139 4.41 2.99 11.72
C PHE A 139 3.62 1.72 11.41
N ASP A 140 2.69 1.35 12.29
CA ASP A 140 1.66 0.35 12.00
C ASP A 140 0.41 1.05 11.41
N ALA A 141 -0.33 0.34 10.58
CA ALA A 141 -1.57 0.88 9.99
C ALA A 141 -2.59 1.25 11.08
N ASN A 142 -2.65 0.47 12.17
CA ASN A 142 -3.55 0.71 13.30
C ASN A 142 -3.13 1.91 14.18
N GLU A 143 -1.89 2.40 14.04
CA GLU A 143 -1.47 3.64 14.70
C GLU A 143 -1.96 4.88 13.94
N LEU A 144 -2.15 4.76 12.63
CA LEU A 144 -2.57 5.87 11.78
C LEU A 144 -4.09 5.99 11.66
N LEU A 145 -4.80 4.85 11.67
CA LEU A 145 -6.24 4.74 11.42
C LEU A 145 -6.84 3.60 12.26
N ASP A 146 -8.11 3.72 12.55
CA ASP A 146 -8.92 2.70 13.22
C ASP A 146 -10.36 2.65 12.67
N GLU A 147 -11.21 1.79 13.23
CA GLU A 147 -12.61 1.68 12.82
C GLU A 147 -13.44 2.93 13.13
N LYS A 148 -13.05 3.72 14.16
CA LYS A 148 -13.75 4.95 14.54
C LYS A 148 -13.31 6.14 13.69
N HIS A 149 -12.05 6.14 13.26
CA HIS A 149 -11.43 7.16 12.42
C HIS A 149 -10.86 6.52 11.15
N PRO A 150 -11.74 6.03 10.23
CA PRO A 150 -11.33 5.18 9.12
C PRO A 150 -10.77 5.95 7.92
N PHE A 151 -10.74 7.28 7.95
CA PHE A 151 -10.25 8.12 6.85
C PHE A 151 -9.12 9.03 7.29
N LEU A 152 -8.13 9.19 6.41
CA LEU A 152 -7.03 10.12 6.60
C LEU A 152 -7.51 11.57 6.62
N ASN A 153 -6.87 12.39 7.45
CA ASN A 153 -7.22 13.80 7.59
C ASN A 153 -6.92 14.56 6.27
N PRO A 154 -7.89 15.28 5.69
CA PRO A 154 -7.65 16.05 4.47
C PRO A 154 -6.79 17.30 4.70
N TYR A 155 -6.80 17.88 5.92
CA TYR A 155 -6.17 19.16 6.21
C TYR A 155 -4.70 19.05 6.62
N VAL A 156 -4.32 17.97 7.31
CA VAL A 156 -2.94 17.72 7.76
C VAL A 156 -2.44 16.38 7.24
N ASP A 157 -1.14 16.25 7.09
CA ASP A 157 -0.54 14.97 6.66
C ASP A 157 -0.67 13.90 7.75
N PRO A 158 -0.60 12.60 7.38
CA PRO A 158 -0.83 11.50 8.31
C PRO A 158 0.11 11.50 9.52
N LYS A 159 1.36 11.91 9.37
CA LYS A 159 2.33 11.97 10.46
C LYS A 159 2.02 13.09 11.43
N CYS A 160 1.65 14.26 10.92
CA CYS A 160 1.20 15.39 11.73
C CYS A 160 -0.09 15.04 12.47
N ASN A 161 -1.06 14.41 11.79
CA ASN A 161 -2.30 13.96 12.42
C ASN A 161 -2.03 12.96 13.56
N TRP A 162 -1.11 12.02 13.36
CA TRP A 162 -0.70 11.10 14.39
C TRP A 162 -0.09 11.83 15.60
N ALA A 163 0.84 12.77 15.38
CA ALA A 163 1.47 13.54 16.44
C ALA A 163 0.47 14.39 17.25
N LEU A 164 -0.53 14.99 16.59
CA LEU A 164 -1.60 15.74 17.25
C LEU A 164 -2.47 14.84 18.16
N ASN A 165 -2.59 13.56 17.83
CA ASN A 165 -3.32 12.59 18.64
C ASN A 165 -2.45 11.95 19.74
N HIS A 166 -1.14 12.26 19.78
CA HIS A 166 -0.16 11.71 20.75
C HIS A 166 0.67 12.84 21.37
N MET A 167 0.00 13.94 21.74
CA MET A 167 0.68 15.11 22.33
C MET A 167 1.40 14.82 23.64
N GLU A 168 1.04 13.73 24.34
CA GLU A 168 1.71 13.23 25.54
C GLU A 168 3.16 12.78 25.28
N LEU A 169 3.51 12.48 24.04
CA LEU A 169 4.88 12.10 23.65
C LEU A 169 5.77 13.32 23.36
N PHE A 170 5.24 14.53 23.38
CA PHE A 170 5.94 15.76 23.03
C PHE A 170 6.02 16.75 24.20
N PRO A 171 7.12 17.52 24.32
CA PRO A 171 8.30 17.57 23.45
C PRO A 171 9.25 16.38 23.65
N LEU A 172 9.96 15.96 22.60
CA LEU A 172 11.02 14.96 22.65
C LEU A 172 12.39 15.64 22.82
N GLU A 173 13.22 15.11 23.77
CA GLU A 173 14.60 15.56 23.94
C GLU A 173 15.49 14.97 22.84
N ILE A 174 15.87 15.78 21.86
CA ILE A 174 16.55 15.38 20.65
C ILE A 174 17.89 14.66 20.89
N ASN A 175 18.61 15.03 21.96
CA ASN A 175 19.92 14.44 22.26
C ASN A 175 19.81 13.04 22.93
N ARG A 176 18.63 12.63 23.31
CA ARG A 176 18.37 11.35 23.98
C ARG A 176 17.42 10.46 23.18
N ALA A 177 16.68 11.03 22.24
CA ALA A 177 15.71 10.32 21.44
C ALA A 177 16.38 9.29 20.52
N THR A 178 15.77 8.13 20.38
CA THR A 178 16.14 7.11 19.41
C THR A 178 15.78 7.57 18.00
N LYS A 179 16.34 6.89 16.99
CA LYS A 179 16.01 7.17 15.59
C LYS A 179 14.50 6.96 15.35
N GLU A 180 13.92 5.92 15.91
CA GLU A 180 12.51 5.58 15.80
C GLU A 180 11.61 6.67 16.38
N GLU A 181 11.97 7.24 17.54
CA GLU A 181 11.26 8.36 18.15
C GLU A 181 11.42 9.64 17.31
N LEU A 182 12.60 9.93 16.82
CA LEU A 182 12.84 11.09 15.95
C LEU A 182 12.03 11.01 14.65
N LEU A 183 11.90 9.81 14.06
CA LEU A 183 11.10 9.58 12.85
C LEU A 183 9.60 9.81 13.08
N ARG A 184 9.13 9.87 14.34
CA ARG A 184 7.74 10.19 14.68
C ARG A 184 7.44 11.69 14.71
N ILE A 185 8.48 12.54 14.78
CA ILE A 185 8.31 13.99 14.83
C ILE A 185 7.94 14.52 13.43
N PRO A 186 6.85 15.31 13.28
CA PRO A 186 6.54 15.99 12.03
C PRO A 186 7.71 16.88 11.57
N GLY A 187 8.04 16.77 10.27
CA GLY A 187 9.17 17.52 9.69
C GLY A 187 10.55 16.87 9.83
N ILE A 188 10.69 15.78 10.59
CA ILE A 188 11.94 14.99 10.66
C ILE A 188 11.80 13.72 9.80
N GLY A 189 12.77 13.48 8.90
CA GLY A 189 12.82 12.28 8.05
C GLY A 189 13.30 12.50 6.65
#